data_a5d340d265698d2a4c798548b99e4657
#
_entry.id   a5d340d265698d2a4c798548b99e4657
#
_cell.length_a   1.000
_cell.length_b   1.000
_cell.length_c   1.000
_cell.angle_alpha   90.00
_cell.angle_beta   90.00
_cell.angle_gamma   90.00
#
_symmetry.space_group_name_H-M   'P 1'
#
loop_
_entity.id
_entity.type
_entity.pdbx_description
1 polymer ?
#
loop_
_entity_poly.entity_id
_entity_poly.type
_entity_poly.pdbx_seq_one_letter_code
_entity_poly.pdbx_strand_id
1 'polypeptide(L)'
;MGLAHPNWPRALPTWLVVGAATLGPIGRLLPAPGTWGSLVGVGAVAGILLGFNEGVGPAVLLAAGAVGAWWAVGICGEAEVRLRKQDPGEVILDEFVAMPWCFVGWPVLVGVWPAWVVLALGFGFFRFFDILKPLGIARLQGLPAGWGVVVDDVAAALATCAALHAAQLIWQLV
;
A
#
# COMPACT_ATOMS: atom_id res chain seq x y z
N MET A 1 19.61 -18.05 -0.05
CA MET A 1 19.90 -16.65 -0.41
C MET A 1 19.04 -15.78 0.50
N GLY A 2 19.64 -15.04 1.45
CA GLY A 2 18.89 -14.09 2.28
C GLY A 2 18.40 -12.93 1.42
N LEU A 3 17.20 -12.45 1.66
CA LEU A 3 16.69 -11.23 1.04
C LEU A 3 17.65 -10.08 1.39
N ALA A 4 18.35 -9.56 0.39
CA ALA A 4 19.31 -8.48 0.60
C ALA A 4 18.56 -7.16 0.79
N HIS A 5 18.99 -6.38 1.77
CA HIS A 5 18.51 -5.00 1.90
C HIS A 5 19.02 -4.17 0.72
N PRO A 6 18.17 -3.48 -0.03
CA PRO A 6 18.63 -2.57 -1.08
C PRO A 6 19.57 -1.51 -0.52
N ASN A 7 20.78 -1.39 -1.10
CA ASN A 7 21.82 -0.48 -0.58
C ASN A 7 21.74 0.94 -1.17
N TRP A 8 21.00 1.12 -2.28
CA TRP A 8 20.94 2.39 -2.99
C TRP A 8 20.41 3.58 -2.15
N PRO A 9 19.47 3.41 -1.16
CA PRO A 9 19.00 4.55 -0.39
C PRO A 9 20.05 5.12 0.57
N ARG A 10 21.12 4.37 0.87
CA ARG A 10 22.21 4.82 1.75
C ARG A 10 22.92 6.06 1.20
N ALA A 11 22.96 6.21 -0.12
CA ALA A 11 23.57 7.38 -0.78
C ALA A 11 22.71 8.65 -0.67
N LEU A 12 21.42 8.52 -0.29
CA LEU A 12 20.53 9.65 -0.20
C LEU A 12 20.66 10.37 1.17
N PRO A 13 20.42 11.69 1.23
CA PRO A 13 20.43 12.41 2.50
C PRO A 13 19.25 11.98 3.39
N THR A 14 19.43 12.06 4.71
CA THR A 14 18.45 11.60 5.70
C THR A 14 17.08 12.26 5.53
N TRP A 15 17.05 13.56 5.26
CA TRP A 15 15.81 14.30 5.08
C TRP A 15 14.97 13.79 3.89
N LEU A 16 15.64 13.31 2.85
CA LEU A 16 14.96 12.76 1.67
C LEU A 16 14.39 11.38 1.97
N VAL A 17 15.20 10.47 2.57
CA VAL A 17 14.75 9.12 2.91
C VAL A 17 13.60 9.15 3.90
N VAL A 18 13.78 9.87 5.01
CA VAL A 18 12.75 9.93 6.05
C VAL A 18 11.55 10.75 5.57
N GLY A 19 11.77 11.81 4.80
CA GLY A 19 10.69 12.59 4.21
C GLY A 19 9.85 11.78 3.23
N ALA A 20 10.46 10.93 2.39
CA ALA A 20 9.74 10.04 1.51
C ALA A 20 8.99 8.95 2.29
N ALA A 21 9.64 8.30 3.26
CA ALA A 21 9.03 7.25 4.08
C ALA A 21 7.80 7.74 4.86
N THR A 22 7.81 9.00 5.30
CA THR A 22 6.71 9.61 6.08
C THR A 22 5.72 10.40 5.23
N LEU A 23 5.82 10.37 3.89
CA LEU A 23 5.08 11.24 2.98
C LEU A 23 5.12 12.72 3.40
N GLY A 24 6.33 13.20 3.69
CA GLY A 24 6.57 14.56 4.20
C GLY A 24 6.06 14.75 5.63
N PRO A 25 5.17 15.74 5.86
CA PRO A 25 4.64 16.00 7.19
C PRO A 25 3.49 15.05 7.61
N ILE A 26 2.88 14.31 6.67
CA ILE A 26 1.66 13.53 6.90
C ILE A 26 1.88 12.49 8.01
N GLY A 27 2.88 11.63 7.87
CA GLY A 27 3.17 10.58 8.83
C GLY A 27 3.64 11.09 10.20
N ARG A 28 4.16 12.34 10.26
CA ARG A 28 4.73 12.90 11.49
C ARG A 28 3.78 13.76 12.29
N LEU A 29 2.85 14.46 11.61
CA LEU A 29 2.02 15.49 12.24
C LEU A 29 0.58 15.05 12.45
N LEU A 30 0.10 14.06 11.68
CA LEU A 30 -1.28 13.65 11.75
C LEU A 30 -1.49 12.46 12.71
N PRO A 31 -2.61 12.41 13.44
CA PRO A 31 -2.97 11.24 14.25
C PRO A 31 -3.30 10.06 13.34
N ALA A 32 -3.02 8.84 13.80
CA ALA A 32 -3.23 7.61 13.03
C ALA A 32 -2.56 7.65 11.63
N PRO A 33 -1.22 7.83 11.56
CA PRO A 33 -0.51 8.14 10.30
C PRO A 33 -0.79 7.12 9.19
N GLY A 34 -0.83 5.82 9.47
CA GLY A 34 -1.15 4.79 8.49
C GLY A 34 -2.52 4.96 7.83
N THR A 35 -3.53 5.47 8.58
CA THR A 35 -4.83 5.80 8.00
C THR A 35 -4.70 6.89 6.94
N TRP A 36 -3.86 7.89 7.17
CA TRP A 36 -3.59 8.95 6.21
C TRP A 36 -2.75 8.46 5.03
N GLY A 37 -1.77 7.57 5.28
CA GLY A 37 -0.99 6.92 4.23
C GLY A 37 -1.90 6.18 3.24
N SER A 38 -2.80 5.34 3.77
CA SER A 38 -3.79 4.62 2.98
C SER A 38 -4.77 5.55 2.26
N LEU A 39 -5.25 6.62 2.91
CA LEU A 39 -6.19 7.57 2.31
C LEU A 39 -5.57 8.35 1.14
N VAL A 40 -4.33 8.80 1.30
CA VAL A 40 -3.57 9.44 0.23
C VAL A 40 -3.31 8.45 -0.91
N GLY A 41 -3.05 7.17 -0.58
CA GLY A 41 -2.91 6.09 -1.54
C GLY A 41 -4.19 5.86 -2.37
N VAL A 42 -5.38 5.84 -1.73
CA VAL A 42 -6.68 5.79 -2.44
C VAL A 42 -6.85 6.99 -3.36
N GLY A 43 -6.47 8.18 -2.89
CA GLY A 43 -6.51 9.40 -3.72
C GLY A 43 -5.62 9.29 -4.95
N ALA A 44 -4.40 8.71 -4.81
CA ALA A 44 -3.50 8.46 -5.93
C ALA A 44 -4.09 7.43 -6.92
N VAL A 45 -4.68 6.35 -6.41
CA VAL A 45 -5.40 5.34 -7.23
C VAL A 45 -6.52 6.01 -8.02
N ALA A 46 -7.38 6.81 -7.36
CA ALA A 46 -8.45 7.54 -8.02
C ALA A 46 -7.90 8.49 -9.10
N GLY A 47 -6.82 9.21 -8.81
CA GLY A 47 -6.15 10.10 -9.78
C GLY A 47 -5.64 9.35 -11.01
N ILE A 48 -5.04 8.18 -10.85
CA ILE A 48 -4.59 7.33 -11.97
C ILE A 48 -5.80 6.88 -12.81
N LEU A 49 -6.85 6.36 -12.16
CA LEU A 49 -8.01 5.83 -12.84
C LEU A 49 -8.86 6.90 -13.54
N LEU A 50 -8.87 8.13 -13.04
CA LEU A 50 -9.50 9.28 -13.69
C LEU A 50 -8.64 9.91 -14.78
N GLY A 51 -7.31 9.84 -14.64
CA GLY A 51 -6.36 10.46 -15.57
C GLY A 51 -6.08 9.63 -16.82
N PHE A 52 -6.36 8.33 -16.79
CA PHE A 52 -6.14 7.42 -17.91
C PHE A 52 -7.45 6.74 -18.32
N ASN A 53 -7.51 6.32 -19.60
CA ASN A 53 -8.68 5.57 -20.09
C ASN A 53 -8.76 4.17 -19.44
N GLU A 54 -9.94 3.53 -19.57
CA GLU A 54 -10.23 2.23 -18.93
C GLU A 54 -9.28 1.09 -19.31
N GLY A 55 -8.62 1.16 -20.47
CA GLY A 55 -7.64 0.15 -20.89
C GLY A 55 -6.25 0.38 -20.31
N VAL A 56 -5.84 1.63 -20.14
CA VAL A 56 -4.48 2.03 -19.71
C VAL A 56 -4.39 2.20 -18.20
N GLY A 57 -5.43 2.77 -17.57
CA GLY A 57 -5.44 3.05 -16.13
C GLY A 57 -5.11 1.84 -15.25
N PRO A 58 -5.72 0.66 -15.45
CA PRO A 58 -5.40 -0.54 -14.67
C PRO A 58 -3.95 -1.01 -14.85
N ALA A 59 -3.38 -0.90 -16.06
CA ALA A 59 -1.99 -1.27 -16.31
C ALA A 59 -1.01 -0.30 -15.61
N VAL A 60 -1.29 1.01 -15.65
CA VAL A 60 -0.53 2.03 -14.92
C VAL A 60 -0.61 1.79 -13.42
N LEU A 61 -1.79 1.41 -12.91
CA LEU A 61 -2.00 1.12 -11.50
C LEU A 61 -1.13 -0.06 -11.03
N LEU A 62 -1.11 -1.16 -11.80
CA LEU A 62 -0.26 -2.32 -11.50
C LEU A 62 1.22 -1.97 -11.55
N ALA A 63 1.64 -1.23 -12.58
CA ALA A 63 3.02 -0.78 -12.69
C ALA A 63 3.43 0.14 -11.53
N ALA A 64 2.56 1.09 -11.15
CA ALA A 64 2.78 1.97 -10.01
C ALA A 64 2.89 1.18 -8.70
N GLY A 65 2.02 0.19 -8.48
CA GLY A 65 2.08 -0.71 -7.32
C GLY A 65 3.38 -1.51 -7.27
N ALA A 66 3.80 -2.11 -8.38
CA ALA A 66 5.01 -2.94 -8.43
C ALA A 66 6.29 -2.10 -8.23
N VAL A 67 6.43 -1.01 -8.98
CA VAL A 67 7.58 -0.10 -8.88
C VAL A 67 7.60 0.59 -7.53
N GLY A 68 6.43 1.04 -7.04
CA GLY A 68 6.27 1.67 -5.74
C GLY A 68 6.67 0.75 -4.60
N ALA A 69 6.17 -0.49 -4.59
CA ALA A 69 6.52 -1.48 -3.56
C ALA A 69 8.03 -1.79 -3.54
N TRP A 70 8.63 -1.99 -4.73
CA TRP A 70 10.08 -2.21 -4.83
C TRP A 70 10.88 -1.02 -4.28
N TRP A 71 10.46 0.20 -4.61
CA TRP A 71 11.11 1.42 -4.15
C TRP A 71 10.90 1.61 -2.63
N ALA A 72 9.69 1.34 -2.13
CA ALA A 72 9.36 1.45 -0.72
C ALA A 72 10.17 0.48 0.15
N VAL A 73 10.45 -0.76 -0.31
CA VAL A 73 11.33 -1.69 0.41
C VAL A 73 12.69 -1.05 0.73
N GLY A 74 13.28 -0.32 -0.23
CA GLY A 74 14.54 0.38 0.00
C GLY A 74 14.38 1.55 0.97
N ILE A 75 13.41 2.43 0.73
CA ILE A 75 13.21 3.65 1.50
C ILE A 75 12.77 3.36 2.94
N CYS A 76 11.77 2.48 3.15
CA CYS A 76 11.30 2.14 4.50
C CYS A 76 12.39 1.42 5.30
N GLY A 77 13.11 0.46 4.69
CA GLY A 77 14.20 -0.22 5.37
C GLY A 77 15.35 0.73 5.77
N GLU A 78 15.71 1.70 4.93
CA GLU A 78 16.71 2.70 5.29
C GLU A 78 16.19 3.71 6.32
N ALA A 79 14.87 4.02 6.29
CA ALA A 79 14.23 4.88 7.27
C ALA A 79 14.26 4.25 8.68
N GLU A 80 14.02 2.93 8.82
CA GLU A 80 14.17 2.20 10.09
C GLU A 80 15.58 2.37 10.69
N VAL A 81 16.62 2.24 9.84
CA VAL A 81 18.01 2.41 10.27
C VAL A 81 18.26 3.82 10.77
N ARG A 82 17.79 4.84 10.05
CA ARG A 82 18.02 6.26 10.39
C ARG A 82 17.22 6.73 11.58
N LEU A 83 16.00 6.21 11.74
CA LEU A 83 15.13 6.49 12.88
C LEU A 83 15.49 5.64 14.10
N ARG A 84 16.38 4.64 13.94
CA ARG A 84 16.78 3.70 14.99
C ARG A 84 15.58 3.00 15.63
N LYS A 85 14.58 2.69 14.85
CA LYS A 85 13.34 2.08 15.30
C LYS A 85 12.85 1.10 14.24
N GLN A 86 12.48 -0.10 14.65
CA GLN A 86 11.85 -1.08 13.79
C GLN A 86 10.38 -0.69 13.62
N ASP A 87 9.88 -0.73 12.40
CA ASP A 87 8.51 -0.42 12.02
C ASP A 87 8.01 0.89 12.71
N PRO A 88 8.61 2.05 12.37
CA PRO A 88 8.20 3.31 13.00
C PRO A 88 6.82 3.71 12.50
N GLY A 89 5.86 3.91 13.40
CA GLY A 89 4.49 4.24 13.03
C GLY A 89 4.28 5.56 12.26
N GLU A 90 5.33 6.38 12.10
CA GLU A 90 5.36 7.55 11.23
C GLU A 90 5.75 7.23 9.77
N VAL A 91 6.32 6.05 9.51
CA VAL A 91 6.56 5.52 8.16
C VAL A 91 5.22 5.02 7.63
N ILE A 92 4.79 5.54 6.50
CA ILE A 92 3.46 5.31 5.90
C ILE A 92 3.53 5.17 4.37
N LEU A 93 4.74 5.07 3.82
CA LEU A 93 4.95 4.88 2.39
C LEU A 93 4.52 3.48 1.94
N ASP A 94 4.66 2.50 2.80
CA ASP A 94 4.23 1.11 2.64
C ASP A 94 2.72 1.00 2.41
N GLU A 95 1.91 1.61 3.28
CA GLU A 95 0.46 1.64 3.09
C GLU A 95 0.07 2.41 1.81
N PHE A 96 0.78 3.51 1.51
CA PHE A 96 0.54 4.29 0.30
C PHE A 96 0.76 3.45 -0.97
N VAL A 97 1.90 2.74 -1.08
CA VAL A 97 2.24 1.94 -2.26
C VAL A 97 1.49 0.61 -2.33
N ALA A 98 0.91 0.17 -1.23
CA ALA A 98 0.06 -1.02 -1.19
C ALA A 98 -1.32 -0.78 -1.81
N MET A 99 -1.85 0.44 -1.77
CA MET A 99 -3.22 0.72 -2.23
C MET A 99 -3.53 0.30 -3.67
N PRO A 100 -2.64 0.44 -4.67
CA PRO A 100 -2.88 -0.07 -6.02
C PRO A 100 -3.28 -1.55 -6.09
N TRP A 101 -2.73 -2.39 -5.21
CA TRP A 101 -2.99 -3.83 -5.20
C TRP A 101 -4.38 -4.19 -4.71
N CYS A 102 -5.06 -3.31 -3.98
CA CYS A 102 -6.45 -3.50 -3.57
C CYS A 102 -7.41 -3.54 -4.77
N PHE A 103 -7.04 -2.87 -5.86
CA PHE A 103 -7.94 -2.59 -6.99
C PHE A 103 -7.55 -3.32 -8.28
N VAL A 104 -6.82 -4.42 -8.17
CA VAL A 104 -6.54 -5.31 -9.30
C VAL A 104 -7.87 -5.84 -9.83
N GLY A 105 -8.06 -5.78 -11.17
CA GLY A 105 -9.35 -6.11 -11.78
C GLY A 105 -10.39 -4.97 -11.71
N TRP A 106 -9.96 -3.73 -11.55
CA TRP A 106 -10.81 -2.54 -11.46
C TRP A 106 -12.01 -2.52 -12.43
N PRO A 107 -11.88 -2.79 -13.75
CA PRO A 107 -13.02 -2.75 -14.66
C PRO A 107 -14.15 -3.71 -14.26
N VAL A 108 -13.81 -4.85 -13.67
CA VAL A 108 -14.78 -5.82 -13.17
C VAL A 108 -15.52 -5.26 -11.97
N LEU A 109 -14.80 -4.65 -11.02
CA LEU A 109 -15.37 -4.10 -9.79
C LEU A 109 -16.37 -2.96 -10.07
N VAL A 110 -16.01 -2.02 -10.94
CA VAL A 110 -16.88 -0.87 -11.29
C VAL A 110 -18.01 -1.23 -12.26
N GLY A 111 -17.97 -2.40 -12.87
CA GLY A 111 -19.09 -2.94 -13.64
C GLY A 111 -20.32 -3.27 -12.79
N VAL A 112 -20.17 -3.38 -11.46
CA VAL A 112 -21.23 -3.72 -10.52
C VAL A 112 -21.53 -2.57 -9.56
N TRP A 113 -20.50 -1.90 -9.05
CA TRP A 113 -20.64 -0.83 -8.06
C TRP A 113 -20.09 0.50 -8.57
N PRO A 114 -20.66 1.64 -8.14
CA PRO A 114 -20.05 2.94 -8.41
C PRO A 114 -18.61 3.01 -7.91
N ALA A 115 -17.75 3.68 -8.67
CA ALA A 115 -16.31 3.78 -8.36
C ALA A 115 -16.01 4.21 -6.92
N TRP A 116 -16.75 5.21 -6.40
CA TRP A 116 -16.57 5.69 -5.04
C TRP A 116 -16.89 4.62 -3.98
N VAL A 117 -17.86 3.72 -4.23
CA VAL A 117 -18.16 2.59 -3.34
C VAL A 117 -17.01 1.61 -3.32
N VAL A 118 -16.46 1.27 -4.50
CA VAL A 118 -15.31 0.36 -4.62
C VAL A 118 -14.11 0.94 -3.87
N LEU A 119 -13.81 2.23 -4.05
CA LEU A 119 -12.72 2.91 -3.36
C LEU A 119 -12.91 2.93 -1.83
N ALA A 120 -14.13 3.24 -1.37
CA ALA A 120 -14.44 3.27 0.06
C ALA A 120 -14.35 1.88 0.71
N LEU A 121 -14.90 0.84 0.06
CA LEU A 121 -14.80 -0.53 0.53
C LEU A 121 -13.36 -1.02 0.51
N GLY A 122 -12.59 -0.70 -0.55
CA GLY A 122 -11.18 -1.02 -0.64
C GLY A 122 -10.36 -0.41 0.50
N PHE A 123 -10.59 0.86 0.82
CA PHE A 123 -9.99 1.51 1.98
C PHE A 123 -10.35 0.80 3.29
N GLY A 124 -11.65 0.54 3.52
CA GLY A 124 -12.13 -0.08 4.75
C GLY A 124 -11.57 -1.50 4.95
N PHE A 125 -11.62 -2.34 3.91
CA PHE A 125 -11.07 -3.69 3.96
C PHE A 125 -9.55 -3.68 4.11
N PHE A 126 -8.83 -2.77 3.42
CA PHE A 126 -7.40 -2.66 3.60
C PHE A 126 -7.04 -2.35 5.05
N ARG A 127 -7.67 -1.34 5.66
CA ARG A 127 -7.44 -1.02 7.08
C ARG A 127 -7.79 -2.19 8.01
N PHE A 128 -8.83 -2.93 7.70
CA PHE A 128 -9.19 -4.13 8.46
C PHE A 128 -8.08 -5.19 8.39
N PHE A 129 -7.62 -5.55 7.20
CA PHE A 129 -6.59 -6.57 7.01
C PHE A 129 -5.22 -6.13 7.53
N ASP A 130 -4.86 -4.86 7.35
CA ASP A 130 -3.61 -4.29 7.81
C ASP A 130 -3.53 -4.20 9.35
N ILE A 131 -4.60 -3.78 10.01
CA ILE A 131 -4.61 -3.65 11.49
C ILE A 131 -4.68 -5.03 12.15
N LEU A 132 -5.55 -5.93 11.68
CA LEU A 132 -5.77 -7.24 12.31
C LEU A 132 -4.77 -8.30 11.84
N LYS A 133 -4.16 -8.09 10.67
CA LYS A 133 -3.19 -8.99 10.04
C LYS A 133 -3.56 -10.49 10.10
N PRO A 134 -4.82 -10.84 9.74
CA PRO A 134 -5.28 -12.23 9.75
C PRO A 134 -4.55 -13.06 8.67
N LEU A 135 -4.87 -14.34 8.56
CA LEU A 135 -4.37 -15.23 7.50
C LEU A 135 -2.83 -15.41 7.51
N GLY A 136 -2.16 -15.08 8.61
CA GLY A 136 -0.71 -15.20 8.73
C GLY A 136 0.06 -14.00 8.18
N ILE A 137 -0.62 -12.90 7.79
CA ILE A 137 0.01 -11.64 7.34
C ILE A 137 1.03 -11.15 8.37
N ALA A 138 0.70 -11.24 9.67
CA ALA A 138 1.60 -10.84 10.75
C ALA A 138 2.97 -11.54 10.71
N ARG A 139 3.08 -12.73 10.11
CA ARG A 139 4.37 -13.45 9.99
C ARG A 139 5.30 -12.77 8.98
N LEU A 140 4.76 -12.03 8.03
CA LEU A 140 5.53 -11.33 6.99
C LEU A 140 6.34 -10.17 7.56
N GLN A 141 5.90 -9.59 8.68
CA GLN A 141 6.69 -8.58 9.42
C GLN A 141 8.04 -9.11 9.91
N GLY A 142 8.20 -10.42 10.03
CA GLY A 142 9.48 -11.05 10.36
C GLY A 142 10.51 -11.08 9.22
N LEU A 143 10.17 -10.62 8.02
CA LEU A 143 11.10 -10.48 6.91
C LEU A 143 12.12 -9.38 7.21
N PRO A 144 13.37 -9.50 6.69
CA PRO A 144 14.44 -8.56 7.01
C PRO A 144 14.21 -7.18 6.40
N ALA A 145 14.50 -6.14 7.19
CA ALA A 145 14.49 -4.73 6.79
C ALA A 145 13.14 -4.31 6.14
N GLY A 146 13.16 -3.40 5.18
CA GLY A 146 11.97 -2.90 4.51
C GLY A 146 11.08 -3.95 3.83
N TRP A 147 11.54 -5.19 3.65
CA TRP A 147 10.69 -6.28 3.17
C TRP A 147 9.57 -6.61 4.14
N GLY A 148 9.87 -6.65 5.45
CA GLY A 148 8.86 -6.91 6.47
C GLY A 148 7.79 -5.82 6.52
N VAL A 149 8.21 -4.57 6.38
CA VAL A 149 7.33 -3.39 6.41
C VAL A 149 6.41 -3.30 5.19
N VAL A 150 6.90 -3.66 4.00
CA VAL A 150 6.14 -3.46 2.74
C VAL A 150 5.33 -4.70 2.36
N VAL A 151 5.87 -5.91 2.57
CA VAL A 151 5.23 -7.13 2.07
C VAL A 151 3.97 -7.49 2.86
N ASP A 152 3.90 -7.17 4.15
CA ASP A 152 2.68 -7.40 4.93
C ASP A 152 1.53 -6.49 4.48
N ASP A 153 1.80 -5.24 4.12
CA ASP A 153 0.82 -4.32 3.57
C ASP A 153 0.37 -4.73 2.16
N VAL A 154 1.31 -5.16 1.30
CA VAL A 154 0.96 -5.73 -0.01
C VAL A 154 0.08 -6.98 0.16
N ALA A 155 0.36 -7.84 1.15
CA ALA A 155 -0.47 -9.00 1.44
C ALA A 155 -1.86 -8.60 1.95
N ALA A 156 -1.96 -7.58 2.81
CA ALA A 156 -3.23 -7.01 3.25
C ALA A 156 -4.03 -6.42 2.07
N ALA A 157 -3.35 -5.75 1.14
CA ALA A 157 -3.97 -5.21 -0.08
C ALA A 157 -4.48 -6.31 -1.02
N LEU A 158 -3.73 -7.40 -1.20
CA LEU A 158 -4.18 -8.55 -1.99
C LEU A 158 -5.36 -9.28 -1.32
N ALA A 159 -5.37 -9.40 0.01
CA ALA A 159 -6.52 -9.93 0.75
C ALA A 159 -7.75 -9.03 0.57
N THR A 160 -7.54 -7.71 0.56
CA THR A 160 -8.59 -6.72 0.25
C THR A 160 -9.13 -6.90 -1.16
N CYS A 161 -8.27 -7.05 -2.15
CA CYS A 161 -8.65 -7.32 -3.53
C CYS A 161 -9.53 -8.57 -3.63
N ALA A 162 -9.11 -9.67 -3.01
CA ALA A 162 -9.89 -10.91 -2.96
C ALA A 162 -11.25 -10.72 -2.28
N ALA A 163 -11.31 -9.95 -1.18
CA ALA A 163 -12.54 -9.66 -0.48
C ALA A 163 -13.52 -8.80 -1.33
N LEU A 164 -13.01 -7.81 -2.08
CA LEU A 164 -13.82 -7.00 -2.99
C LEU A 164 -14.44 -7.87 -4.10
N HIS A 165 -13.65 -8.73 -4.74
CA HIS A 165 -14.16 -9.62 -5.77
C HIS A 165 -15.15 -10.66 -5.22
N ALA A 166 -14.89 -11.21 -4.02
CA ALA A 166 -15.83 -12.13 -3.37
C ALA A 166 -17.16 -11.44 -3.03
N ALA A 167 -17.11 -10.22 -2.48
CA ALA A 167 -18.30 -9.44 -2.17
C ALA A 167 -19.11 -9.13 -3.43
N GLN A 168 -18.44 -8.82 -4.54
CA GLN A 168 -19.07 -8.60 -5.83
C GLN A 168 -19.78 -9.87 -6.35
N LEU A 169 -19.12 -11.02 -6.30
CA LEU A 169 -19.72 -12.29 -6.73
C LEU A 169 -20.96 -12.62 -5.90
N ILE A 170 -20.89 -12.43 -4.58
CA ILE A 170 -22.06 -12.64 -3.70
C ILE A 170 -23.21 -11.70 -4.09
N TRP A 171 -22.89 -10.43 -4.33
CA TRP A 171 -23.90 -9.43 -4.75
C TRP A 171 -24.63 -9.80 -6.04
N GLN A 172 -23.95 -10.43 -6.99
CA GLN A 172 -24.56 -10.87 -8.26
C GLN A 172 -25.42 -12.12 -8.13
N LEU A 173 -25.30 -12.87 -7.02
CA LEU A 173 -26.08 -14.10 -6.76
C LEU A 173 -27.38 -13.83 -5.99
N VAL A 174 -27.54 -12.64 -5.43
CA VAL A 174 -28.72 -12.20 -4.65
C VAL A 174 -29.58 -11.26 -5.46
#